data_e58ead69f6af376b1c6dbac575a127cb
#
_entry.id   e58ead69f6af376b1c6dbac575a127cb
#
_cell.length_a   1.000
_cell.length_b   1.000
_cell.length_c   1.000
_cell.angle_alpha   90.00
_cell.angle_beta   90.00
_cell.angle_gamma   90.00
#
_symmetry.space_group_name_H-M   'P 1'
#
loop_
_entity.id
_entity.type
_entity.pdbx_description
1 polymer ?
#
loop_
_entity_poly.entity_id
_entity_poly.type
_entity_poly.pdbx_seq_one_letter_code
_entity_poly.pdbx_strand_id
1 'polypeptide(L)'
;MPPVLSLIVPSRRPDQLTGLLDNIEEMTADFDNVEVVVKVDDDVEDAAEIMAREQEKRPYTIRFVCTPRHGGVFTLWAGQHEAFEASNPESYFCIFASDEIRFLTKNWDVVLSRYVGWFPDHIFRLRPSDCKYRNYHELFDCTFMPESFAIITRRWLEVAEGTGHCWGTDAFHQCVAFHLSLGAGGYSNVWHHRGLWRDVQIHDVELGGMEFGKDITAREHFARNLRI
;
A
#
# COMPACT_ATOMS: atom_id res chain seq x y z
N MET A 1 -15.18 16.71 -1.54
CA MET A 1 -15.53 15.30 -1.31
C MET A 1 -14.35 14.66 -0.59
N PRO A 2 -14.52 13.58 0.19
CA PRO A 2 -13.39 12.87 0.74
C PRO A 2 -12.54 12.28 -0.39
N PRO A 3 -11.22 12.13 -0.19
CA PRO A 3 -10.37 11.51 -1.19
C PRO A 3 -10.78 10.05 -1.45
N VAL A 4 -10.65 9.59 -2.67
CA VAL A 4 -10.91 8.18 -3.01
C VAL A 4 -9.86 7.27 -2.38
N LEU A 5 -8.63 7.77 -2.24
CA LEU A 5 -7.49 7.01 -1.78
C LEU A 5 -6.65 7.78 -0.76
N SER A 6 -6.25 7.09 0.32
CA SER A 6 -5.14 7.48 1.20
C SER A 6 -3.92 6.60 0.93
N LEU A 7 -2.82 7.20 0.50
CA LEU A 7 -1.53 6.55 0.35
C LEU A 7 -0.74 6.66 1.67
N ILE A 8 -0.43 5.53 2.28
CA ILE A 8 0.19 5.41 3.61
C ILE A 8 1.68 5.12 3.43
N VAL A 9 2.53 6.08 3.77
CA VAL A 9 3.96 6.05 3.44
C VAL A 9 4.84 6.33 4.66
N PRO A 10 5.36 5.32 5.34
CA PRO A 10 6.50 5.55 6.24
C PRO A 10 7.76 5.87 5.42
N SER A 11 8.48 6.92 5.80
CA SER A 11 9.72 7.33 5.13
C SER A 11 10.77 7.81 6.10
N ARG A 12 12.03 7.50 5.79
CA ARG A 12 13.23 8.01 6.45
C ARG A 12 14.21 8.65 5.47
N ARG A 13 13.84 8.70 4.18
CA ARG A 13 14.73 9.16 3.10
C ARG A 13 14.07 10.29 2.35
N PRO A 14 14.40 11.54 2.72
CA PRO A 14 13.76 12.73 2.15
C PRO A 14 13.83 12.82 0.62
N ASP A 15 14.94 12.39 0.03
CA ASP A 15 15.15 12.39 -1.42
C ASP A 15 14.25 11.35 -2.13
N GLN A 16 14.12 10.15 -1.57
CA GLN A 16 13.20 9.13 -2.07
C GLN A 16 11.75 9.57 -1.94
N LEU A 17 11.40 10.14 -0.78
CA LEU A 17 10.07 10.70 -0.55
C LEU A 17 9.73 11.78 -1.58
N THR A 18 10.62 12.75 -1.80
CA THR A 18 10.41 13.81 -2.80
C THR A 18 10.19 13.20 -4.19
N GLY A 19 10.97 12.20 -4.58
CA GLY A 19 10.79 11.48 -5.84
C GLY A 19 9.45 10.75 -5.97
N LEU A 20 8.92 10.18 -4.87
CA LEU A 20 7.57 9.62 -4.85
C LEU A 20 6.51 10.72 -5.01
N LEU A 21 6.63 11.82 -4.27
CA LEU A 21 5.67 12.92 -4.31
C LEU A 21 5.63 13.58 -5.70
N ASP A 22 6.79 13.76 -6.36
CA ASP A 22 6.87 14.25 -7.75
C ASP A 22 6.17 13.27 -8.72
N ASN A 23 6.36 11.97 -8.53
CA ASN A 23 5.70 10.95 -9.36
C ASN A 23 4.18 10.93 -9.17
N ILE A 24 3.69 11.08 -7.94
CA ILE A 24 2.25 11.21 -7.67
C ILE A 24 1.67 12.42 -8.41
N GLU A 25 2.33 13.57 -8.32
CA GLU A 25 1.91 14.79 -9.02
C GLU A 25 1.86 14.60 -10.54
N GLU A 26 2.87 13.95 -11.12
CA GLU A 26 2.93 13.69 -12.55
C GLU A 26 1.85 12.72 -13.03
N MET A 27 1.54 11.68 -12.22
CA MET A 27 0.73 10.54 -12.65
C MET A 27 -0.74 10.63 -12.26
N THR A 28 -1.12 11.59 -11.40
CA THR A 28 -2.49 11.80 -10.93
C THR A 28 -3.24 12.76 -11.86
N ALA A 29 -4.51 12.46 -12.13
CA ALA A 29 -5.39 13.30 -12.96
C ALA A 29 -6.23 14.26 -12.13
N ASP A 30 -6.73 13.81 -10.98
CA ASP A 30 -7.60 14.57 -10.08
C ASP A 30 -7.01 14.53 -8.67
N PHE A 31 -6.41 15.63 -8.25
CA PHE A 31 -5.73 15.74 -6.97
C PHE A 31 -6.67 15.64 -5.76
N ASP A 32 -7.96 15.93 -5.94
CA ASP A 32 -8.95 15.75 -4.88
C ASP A 32 -9.22 14.27 -4.57
N ASN A 33 -8.87 13.36 -5.48
CA ASN A 33 -8.99 11.92 -5.29
C ASN A 33 -7.91 11.32 -4.39
N VAL A 34 -6.82 12.05 -4.10
CA VAL A 34 -5.63 11.49 -3.47
C VAL A 34 -5.24 12.26 -2.22
N GLU A 35 -5.05 11.54 -1.14
CA GLU A 35 -4.36 11.98 0.06
C GLU A 35 -3.09 11.17 0.24
N VAL A 36 -1.99 11.82 0.59
CA VAL A 36 -0.74 11.16 0.97
C VAL A 36 -0.49 11.40 2.45
N VAL A 37 -0.36 10.32 3.22
CA VAL A 37 -0.06 10.39 4.65
C VAL A 37 1.33 9.83 4.87
N VAL A 38 2.25 10.71 5.25
CA VAL A 38 3.66 10.37 5.44
C VAL A 38 3.99 10.32 6.92
N LYS A 39 4.49 9.18 7.38
CA LYS A 39 5.10 9.06 8.70
C LYS A 39 6.60 9.23 8.59
N VAL A 40 7.14 10.18 9.33
CA VAL A 40 8.57 10.42 9.44
C VAL A 40 9.00 10.21 10.89
N ASP A 41 10.16 9.59 11.09
CA ASP A 41 10.72 9.44 12.43
C ASP A 41 11.28 10.78 12.94
N ASP A 42 11.17 11.04 14.22
CA ASP A 42 11.62 12.30 14.85
C ASP A 42 13.15 12.46 14.90
N ASP A 43 13.89 11.38 14.61
CA ASP A 43 15.36 11.39 14.49
C ASP A 43 15.86 11.70 13.05
N VAL A 44 14.95 11.95 12.09
CA VAL A 44 15.33 12.38 10.74
C VAL A 44 15.66 13.87 10.76
N GLU A 45 16.90 14.20 10.35
CA GLU A 45 17.39 15.58 10.25
C GLU A 45 16.50 16.41 9.32
N ASP A 46 16.16 17.61 9.73
CA ASP A 46 15.33 18.56 8.96
C ASP A 46 13.92 18.06 8.60
N ALA A 47 13.41 17.00 9.25
CA ALA A 47 12.10 16.42 8.94
C ALA A 47 10.98 17.48 8.90
N ALA A 48 10.91 18.36 9.89
CA ALA A 48 9.87 19.38 9.97
C ALA A 48 9.95 20.40 8.80
N GLU A 49 11.16 20.79 8.40
CA GLU A 49 11.38 21.72 7.29
C GLU A 49 11.01 21.09 5.95
N ILE A 50 11.44 19.85 5.74
CA ILE A 50 11.11 19.07 4.55
C ILE A 50 9.59 18.90 4.43
N MET A 51 8.92 18.52 5.52
CA MET A 51 7.48 18.35 5.57
C MET A 51 6.74 19.63 5.23
N ALA A 52 7.13 20.77 5.82
CA ALA A 52 6.49 22.06 5.55
C ALA A 52 6.63 22.45 4.07
N ARG A 53 7.84 22.29 3.52
CA ARG A 53 8.12 22.59 2.10
C ARG A 53 7.29 21.72 1.17
N GLU A 54 7.21 20.43 1.41
CA GLU A 54 6.45 19.52 0.54
C GLU A 54 4.94 19.78 0.63
N GLN A 55 4.40 20.12 1.82
CA GLN A 55 2.99 20.51 1.96
C GLN A 55 2.63 21.77 1.18
N GLU A 56 3.50 22.77 1.22
CA GLU A 56 3.28 24.05 0.53
C GLU A 56 3.37 23.89 -1.00
N LYS A 57 4.26 23.01 -1.46
CA LYS A 57 4.56 22.83 -2.89
C LYS A 57 3.47 22.03 -3.64
N ARG A 58 2.79 21.08 -2.99
CA ARG A 58 1.98 20.10 -3.69
C ARG A 58 0.52 20.51 -3.91
N PRO A 59 -0.09 20.17 -5.06
CA PRO A 59 -1.48 20.48 -5.36
C PRO A 59 -2.49 19.54 -4.69
N TYR A 60 -2.04 18.45 -4.07
CA TYR A 60 -2.87 17.47 -3.39
C TYR A 60 -2.65 17.49 -1.86
N THR A 61 -3.56 16.86 -1.12
CA THR A 61 -3.46 16.80 0.34
C THR A 61 -2.30 15.93 0.79
N ILE A 62 -1.38 16.51 1.57
CA ILE A 62 -0.35 15.77 2.30
C ILE A 62 -0.56 15.99 3.79
N ARG A 63 -0.55 14.90 4.55
CA ARG A 63 -0.49 14.91 6.02
C ARG A 63 0.82 14.31 6.47
N PHE A 64 1.46 14.95 7.44
CA PHE A 64 2.67 14.43 8.04
C PHE A 64 2.42 14.03 9.49
N VAL A 65 2.96 12.86 9.86
CA VAL A 65 3.00 12.34 11.21
C VAL A 65 4.47 12.20 11.61
N CYS A 66 4.90 12.96 12.62
CA CYS A 66 6.26 12.87 13.14
C CYS A 66 6.18 12.21 14.53
N THR A 67 6.74 11.02 14.66
CA THR A 67 6.70 10.23 15.90
C THR A 67 8.06 9.58 16.15
N PRO A 68 8.35 9.17 17.39
CA PRO A 68 9.56 8.45 17.70
C PRO A 68 9.77 7.22 16.83
N ARG A 69 11.03 6.95 16.55
CA ARG A 69 11.42 5.77 15.79
C ARG A 69 11.08 4.49 16.56
N HIS A 70 10.36 3.60 15.93
CA HIS A 70 10.16 2.24 16.44
C HIS A 70 11.39 1.36 16.14
N GLY A 71 11.74 0.48 17.06
CA GLY A 71 12.90 -0.43 16.92
C GLY A 71 12.53 -1.79 16.33
N GLY A 72 13.53 -2.43 15.71
CA GLY A 72 13.44 -3.81 15.27
C GLY A 72 12.53 -4.08 14.09
N VAL A 73 12.01 -5.30 14.00
CA VAL A 73 11.18 -5.79 12.87
C VAL A 73 9.79 -5.16 12.78
N PHE A 74 9.36 -4.44 13.79
CA PHE A 74 8.05 -3.79 13.84
C PHE A 74 8.06 -2.35 13.30
N THR A 75 9.21 -1.82 12.95
CA THR A 75 9.37 -0.41 12.55
C THR A 75 8.46 -0.03 11.39
N LEU A 76 8.43 -0.83 10.33
CA LEU A 76 7.62 -0.56 9.15
C LEU A 76 6.12 -0.63 9.48
N TRP A 77 5.70 -1.68 10.17
CA TRP A 77 4.31 -1.85 10.56
C TRP A 77 3.82 -0.72 11.44
N ALA A 78 4.58 -0.36 12.49
CA ALA A 78 4.18 0.72 13.40
C ALA A 78 4.06 2.07 12.66
N GLY A 79 5.00 2.38 11.78
CA GLY A 79 4.93 3.58 10.96
C GLY A 79 3.75 3.59 9.98
N GLN A 80 3.41 2.45 9.40
CA GLN A 80 2.21 2.31 8.57
C GLN A 80 0.93 2.47 9.39
N HIS A 81 0.88 1.91 10.60
CA HIS A 81 -0.26 2.05 11.49
C HIS A 81 -0.48 3.50 11.91
N GLU A 82 0.56 4.19 12.35
CA GLU A 82 0.48 5.62 12.75
C GLU A 82 0.03 6.52 11.60
N ALA A 83 0.55 6.30 10.39
CA ALA A 83 0.11 7.03 9.21
C ALA A 83 -1.33 6.69 8.82
N PHE A 84 -1.76 5.42 8.97
CA PHE A 84 -3.14 5.01 8.71
C PHE A 84 -4.12 5.69 9.68
N GLU A 85 -3.82 5.73 10.98
CA GLU A 85 -4.66 6.40 11.99
C GLU A 85 -4.81 7.90 11.72
N ALA A 86 -3.78 8.54 11.12
CA ALA A 86 -3.82 9.94 10.72
C ALA A 86 -4.52 10.21 9.38
N SER A 87 -4.83 9.16 8.61
CA SER A 87 -5.46 9.30 7.29
C SER A 87 -6.93 9.69 7.39
N ASN A 88 -7.48 10.21 6.29
CA ASN A 88 -8.90 10.58 6.22
C ASN A 88 -9.78 9.35 6.44
N PRO A 89 -10.63 9.31 7.49
CA PRO A 89 -11.47 8.15 7.78
C PRO A 89 -12.54 7.88 6.72
N GLU A 90 -12.81 8.84 5.85
CA GLU A 90 -13.80 8.70 4.77
C GLU A 90 -13.18 8.29 3.44
N SER A 91 -11.85 8.14 3.33
CA SER A 91 -11.22 7.63 2.11
C SER A 91 -11.67 6.20 1.84
N TYR A 92 -11.96 5.90 0.57
CA TYR A 92 -12.50 4.59 0.20
C TYR A 92 -11.43 3.50 0.17
N PHE A 93 -10.25 3.82 -0.35
CA PHE A 93 -9.10 2.92 -0.43
C PHE A 93 -7.94 3.40 0.43
N CYS A 94 -7.12 2.45 0.86
CA CYS A 94 -5.79 2.68 1.42
C CYS A 94 -4.76 1.86 0.63
N ILE A 95 -3.59 2.44 0.36
CA ILE A 95 -2.41 1.72 -0.13
C ILE A 95 -1.32 1.85 0.93
N PHE A 96 -0.81 0.73 1.41
CA PHE A 96 0.36 0.70 2.28
C PHE A 96 1.61 0.59 1.42
N ALA A 97 2.37 1.66 1.36
CA ALA A 97 3.48 1.83 0.44
C ALA A 97 4.79 2.15 1.17
N SER A 98 5.86 2.25 0.41
CA SER A 98 7.13 2.82 0.82
C SER A 98 7.47 4.03 -0.07
N ASP A 99 8.44 4.82 0.32
CA ASP A 99 8.96 5.95 -0.46
C ASP A 99 9.66 5.54 -1.78
N GLU A 100 9.90 4.24 -1.96
CA GLU A 100 10.55 3.64 -3.13
C GLU A 100 9.60 3.38 -4.30
N ILE A 101 8.28 3.44 -4.10
CA ILE A 101 7.34 3.13 -5.17
C ILE A 101 7.22 4.26 -6.19
N ARG A 102 6.88 3.88 -7.40
CA ARG A 102 6.50 4.79 -8.50
C ARG A 102 5.29 4.24 -9.23
N PHE A 103 4.29 5.07 -9.43
CA PHE A 103 3.17 4.74 -10.31
C PHE A 103 3.63 4.85 -11.76
N LEU A 104 3.33 3.83 -12.55
CA LEU A 104 3.64 3.81 -13.99
C LEU A 104 2.39 4.06 -14.84
N THR A 105 1.22 3.93 -14.26
CA THR A 105 -0.05 4.16 -14.95
C THR A 105 -0.48 5.61 -14.78
N LYS A 106 -0.58 6.33 -15.87
CA LYS A 106 -1.11 7.70 -15.88
C LYS A 106 -2.59 7.69 -15.51
N ASN A 107 -3.04 8.69 -14.73
CA ASN A 107 -4.41 8.81 -14.24
C ASN A 107 -4.87 7.61 -13.41
N TRP A 108 -3.96 7.01 -12.67
CA TRP A 108 -4.21 5.83 -11.84
C TRP A 108 -5.33 6.04 -10.82
N ASP A 109 -5.49 7.26 -10.32
CA ASP A 109 -6.55 7.71 -9.40
C ASP A 109 -7.94 7.58 -10.04
N VAL A 110 -8.08 7.99 -11.30
CA VAL A 110 -9.33 7.84 -12.08
C VAL A 110 -9.61 6.38 -12.38
N VAL A 111 -8.58 5.57 -12.62
CA VAL A 111 -8.74 4.12 -12.78
C VAL A 111 -9.29 3.51 -11.50
N LEU A 112 -8.72 3.87 -10.34
CA LEU A 112 -9.18 3.37 -9.04
C LEU A 112 -10.60 3.81 -8.69
N SER A 113 -10.98 5.03 -9.01
CA SER A 113 -12.33 5.54 -8.71
C SER A 113 -13.45 4.71 -9.35
N ARG A 114 -13.17 4.00 -10.45
CA ARG A 114 -14.13 3.09 -11.12
C ARG A 114 -14.48 1.86 -10.29
N TYR A 115 -13.66 1.54 -9.30
CA TYR A 115 -13.87 0.39 -8.41
C TYR A 115 -14.58 0.75 -7.11
N VAL A 116 -14.88 2.04 -6.89
CA VAL A 116 -15.70 2.47 -5.76
C VAL A 116 -17.08 1.82 -5.86
N GLY A 117 -17.48 1.09 -4.81
CA GLY A 117 -18.76 0.39 -4.78
C GLY A 117 -18.86 -0.85 -5.66
N TRP A 118 -17.76 -1.39 -6.16
CA TRP A 118 -17.77 -2.59 -7.01
C TRP A 118 -18.40 -3.80 -6.33
N PHE A 119 -18.15 -3.96 -5.02
CA PHE A 119 -18.84 -4.95 -4.21
C PHE A 119 -19.80 -4.28 -3.22
N PRO A 120 -21.03 -4.80 -3.04
CA PRO A 120 -22.05 -4.17 -2.18
C PRO A 120 -21.66 -4.07 -0.71
N ASP A 121 -20.82 -4.97 -0.21
CA ASP A 121 -20.32 -4.98 1.17
C ASP A 121 -19.11 -4.08 1.38
N HIS A 122 -18.53 -3.56 0.29
CA HIS A 122 -17.31 -2.75 0.28
C HIS A 122 -16.08 -3.46 0.89
N ILE A 123 -16.09 -4.80 1.02
CA ILE A 123 -15.01 -5.56 1.62
C ILE A 123 -14.21 -6.25 0.51
N PHE A 124 -13.18 -5.60 0.01
CA PHE A 124 -12.31 -6.15 -1.01
C PHE A 124 -10.96 -5.45 -1.06
N ARG A 125 -10.05 -6.04 -1.77
CA ARG A 125 -8.75 -5.48 -2.08
C ARG A 125 -8.46 -5.66 -3.56
N LEU A 126 -7.64 -4.76 -4.09
CA LEU A 126 -7.22 -4.75 -5.48
C LEU A 126 -5.71 -4.95 -5.54
N ARG A 127 -5.26 -5.65 -6.56
CA ARG A 127 -3.86 -5.92 -6.79
C ARG A 127 -3.35 -5.11 -7.98
N PRO A 128 -2.46 -4.13 -7.77
CA PRO A 128 -1.77 -3.49 -8.87
C PRO A 128 -0.77 -4.44 -9.53
N SER A 129 -0.42 -4.20 -10.79
CA SER A 129 0.69 -4.88 -11.42
C SER A 129 2.00 -4.33 -10.87
N ASP A 130 2.75 -5.18 -10.19
CA ASP A 130 4.13 -4.90 -9.83
C ASP A 130 5.06 -5.40 -10.94
N CYS A 131 5.92 -4.53 -11.46
CA CYS A 131 6.87 -4.87 -12.52
C CYS A 131 7.81 -6.03 -12.15
N LYS A 132 8.04 -6.22 -10.86
CA LYS A 132 8.84 -7.28 -10.27
C LYS A 132 8.30 -8.68 -10.57
N TYR A 133 6.99 -8.81 -10.74
CA TYR A 133 6.32 -10.10 -10.90
C TYR A 133 5.84 -10.39 -12.32
N ARG A 134 6.29 -9.65 -13.32
CA ARG A 134 5.84 -9.80 -14.72
C ARG A 134 5.84 -11.26 -15.23
N ASN A 135 6.79 -12.06 -14.77
CA ASN A 135 6.94 -13.44 -15.23
C ASN A 135 6.21 -14.48 -14.35
N TYR A 136 5.69 -14.10 -13.19
CA TYR A 136 5.01 -15.00 -12.26
C TYR A 136 3.47 -14.95 -12.38
N HIS A 137 2.93 -13.89 -12.96
CA HIS A 137 1.48 -13.68 -13.03
C HIS A 137 0.72 -14.66 -13.93
N GLU A 138 1.42 -15.32 -14.86
CA GLU A 138 0.81 -16.31 -15.74
C GLU A 138 0.81 -17.72 -15.14
N LEU A 139 1.68 -18.00 -14.17
CA LEU A 139 1.95 -19.36 -13.70
C LEU A 139 1.48 -19.66 -12.27
N PHE A 140 1.28 -18.65 -11.43
CA PHE A 140 0.85 -18.84 -10.05
C PHE A 140 -0.42 -18.08 -9.76
N ASP A 141 -1.39 -18.80 -9.26
CA ASP A 141 -2.54 -18.21 -8.62
C ASP A 141 -2.01 -17.27 -7.53
N CYS A 142 -2.27 -15.99 -7.70
CA CYS A 142 -1.81 -14.89 -6.86
C CYS A 142 -2.19 -15.04 -5.38
N THR A 143 -2.89 -16.09 -5.06
CA THR A 143 -3.37 -16.52 -3.76
C THR A 143 -2.24 -16.68 -2.72
N PHE A 144 -1.05 -17.04 -3.16
CA PHE A 144 0.03 -17.44 -2.26
C PHE A 144 1.18 -16.44 -2.13
N MET A 145 1.17 -15.37 -2.92
CA MET A 145 2.24 -14.36 -2.89
C MET A 145 1.75 -13.07 -2.24
N PRO A 146 2.46 -12.57 -1.23
CA PRO A 146 2.15 -11.26 -0.65
C PRO A 146 2.20 -10.18 -1.74
N GLU A 147 1.22 -9.30 -1.71
CA GLU A 147 1.20 -8.12 -2.57
C GLU A 147 1.91 -7.00 -1.88
N SER A 148 3.02 -6.55 -2.43
CA SER A 148 3.81 -5.50 -1.80
C SER A 148 3.02 -4.18 -1.63
N PHE A 149 2.04 -3.92 -2.51
CA PHE A 149 1.30 -2.65 -2.55
C PHE A 149 -0.19 -2.88 -2.78
N ALA A 150 -0.81 -3.76 -1.98
CA ALA A 150 -2.24 -4.01 -2.08
C ALA A 150 -3.04 -2.72 -1.87
N ILE A 151 -4.03 -2.51 -2.72
CA ILE A 151 -5.00 -1.44 -2.59
C ILE A 151 -6.19 -2.04 -1.84
N ILE A 152 -6.42 -1.57 -0.64
CA ILE A 152 -7.36 -2.19 0.30
C ILE A 152 -8.48 -1.20 0.59
N THR A 153 -9.74 -1.66 0.58
CA THR A 153 -10.85 -0.81 1.00
C THR A 153 -10.76 -0.50 2.49
N ARG A 154 -11.18 0.68 2.91
CA ARG A 154 -11.24 1.03 4.33
C ARG A 154 -12.15 0.08 5.10
N ARG A 155 -13.26 -0.33 4.48
CA ARG A 155 -14.17 -1.30 5.10
C ARG A 155 -13.51 -2.65 5.38
N TRP A 156 -12.61 -3.12 4.51
CA TRP A 156 -11.78 -4.29 4.82
C TRP A 156 -10.93 -4.08 6.07
N LEU A 157 -10.25 -2.93 6.19
CA LEU A 157 -9.40 -2.62 7.32
C LEU A 157 -10.19 -2.56 8.63
N GLU A 158 -11.41 -2.02 8.60
CA GLU A 158 -12.31 -2.03 9.75
C GLU A 158 -12.67 -3.44 10.20
N VAL A 159 -13.02 -4.33 9.27
CA VAL A 159 -13.40 -5.72 9.55
C VAL A 159 -12.20 -6.56 9.98
N ALA A 160 -11.03 -6.28 9.43
CA ALA A 160 -9.77 -6.94 9.78
C ALA A 160 -9.11 -6.37 11.05
N GLU A 161 -9.79 -5.41 11.73
CA GLU A 161 -9.28 -4.73 12.94
C GLU A 161 -7.95 -3.98 12.72
N GLY A 162 -7.82 -3.34 11.53
CA GLY A 162 -6.72 -2.44 11.21
C GLY A 162 -5.63 -3.05 10.33
N THR A 163 -4.40 -2.59 10.54
CA THR A 163 -3.24 -2.91 9.69
C THR A 163 -2.53 -4.22 10.04
N GLY A 164 -3.06 -4.95 11.03
CA GLY A 164 -2.42 -6.16 11.58
C GLY A 164 -1.48 -5.84 12.74
N HIS A 165 -0.85 -6.87 13.28
CA HIS A 165 0.04 -6.79 14.44
C HIS A 165 1.38 -7.48 14.21
N CYS A 166 1.75 -7.71 12.96
CA CYS A 166 2.98 -8.42 12.63
C CYS A 166 3.78 -7.70 11.54
N TRP A 167 5.01 -8.11 11.38
CA TRP A 167 5.89 -7.67 10.31
C TRP A 167 5.21 -7.91 8.95
N GLY A 168 5.03 -6.83 8.19
CA GLY A 168 4.41 -6.86 6.86
C GLY A 168 2.88 -6.79 6.88
N THR A 169 2.34 -5.59 6.79
CA THR A 169 0.90 -5.34 6.60
C THR A 169 0.36 -6.09 5.38
N ASP A 170 1.14 -6.17 4.30
CA ASP A 170 0.86 -6.92 3.09
C ASP A 170 0.66 -8.42 3.35
N ALA A 171 1.58 -9.04 4.09
CA ALA A 171 1.49 -10.46 4.47
C ALA A 171 0.28 -10.72 5.38
N PHE A 172 -0.02 -9.83 6.31
CA PHE A 172 -1.20 -9.96 7.17
C PHE A 172 -2.48 -9.98 6.36
N HIS A 173 -2.69 -8.98 5.50
CA HIS A 173 -3.90 -8.90 4.68
C HIS A 173 -3.99 -10.04 3.65
N GLN A 174 -2.85 -10.55 3.18
CA GLN A 174 -2.84 -11.76 2.35
C GLN A 174 -3.31 -12.98 3.13
N CYS A 175 -2.86 -13.16 4.38
CA CYS A 175 -3.32 -14.25 5.22
C CYS A 175 -4.81 -14.16 5.55
N VAL A 176 -5.31 -12.96 5.90
CA VAL A 176 -6.75 -12.73 6.13
C VAL A 176 -7.56 -13.14 4.90
N ALA A 177 -7.17 -12.66 3.73
CA ALA A 177 -7.83 -13.00 2.48
C ALA A 177 -7.83 -14.51 2.24
N PHE A 178 -6.71 -15.18 2.43
CA PHE A 178 -6.59 -16.63 2.27
C PHE A 178 -7.55 -17.40 3.19
N HIS A 179 -7.58 -17.05 4.47
CA HIS A 179 -8.47 -17.71 5.44
C HIS A 179 -9.94 -17.46 5.14
N LEU A 180 -10.32 -16.27 4.75
CA LEU A 180 -11.70 -15.96 4.35
C LEU A 180 -12.12 -16.79 3.14
N SER A 181 -11.25 -16.99 2.17
CA SER A 181 -11.54 -17.82 1.01
C SER A 181 -11.71 -19.28 1.35
N LEU A 182 -10.90 -19.84 2.23
CA LEU A 182 -11.03 -21.22 2.69
C LEU A 182 -12.35 -21.42 3.43
N GLY A 183 -12.72 -20.49 4.32
CA GLY A 183 -13.96 -20.53 5.08
C GLY A 183 -15.21 -20.41 4.22
N ALA A 184 -15.15 -19.76 3.08
CA ALA A 184 -16.25 -19.58 2.14
C ALA A 184 -16.43 -20.77 1.15
N GLY A 185 -15.70 -21.86 1.34
CA GLY A 185 -15.81 -23.05 0.47
C GLY A 185 -15.21 -22.87 -0.91
N GLY A 186 -14.20 -22.03 -1.03
CA GLY A 186 -13.54 -21.70 -2.28
C GLY A 186 -13.50 -20.19 -2.52
N TYR A 187 -13.56 -19.75 -3.73
CA TYR A 187 -13.35 -18.37 -4.10
C TYR A 187 -14.43 -17.42 -3.57
N SER A 188 -14.06 -16.54 -2.65
CA SER A 188 -14.86 -15.37 -2.31
C SER A 188 -14.49 -14.18 -3.20
N ASN A 189 -15.38 -13.19 -3.31
CA ASN A 189 -15.13 -11.92 -4.00
C ASN A 189 -13.88 -11.16 -3.49
N VAL A 190 -13.38 -11.50 -2.32
CA VAL A 190 -12.15 -11.01 -1.70
C VAL A 190 -10.88 -11.34 -2.49
N TRP A 191 -10.95 -12.31 -3.39
CA TRP A 191 -9.82 -12.85 -4.15
C TRP A 191 -9.73 -12.38 -5.59
N HIS A 192 -10.86 -12.05 -6.19
CA HIS A 192 -10.94 -11.88 -7.64
C HIS A 192 -10.69 -10.45 -8.10
N HIS A 193 -9.43 -10.06 -8.12
CA HIS A 193 -9.05 -8.74 -8.61
C HIS A 193 -8.09 -8.81 -9.79
N ARG A 194 -8.28 -9.83 -10.63
CA ARG A 194 -7.46 -10.08 -11.82
C ARG A 194 -7.45 -8.94 -12.83
N GLY A 195 -8.48 -8.09 -12.80
CA GLY A 195 -8.60 -6.99 -13.75
C GLY A 195 -7.66 -5.81 -13.43
N LEU A 196 -7.56 -5.43 -12.18
CA LEU A 196 -6.89 -4.19 -11.79
C LEU A 196 -5.38 -4.21 -11.98
N TRP A 197 -4.72 -5.34 -11.79
CA TRP A 197 -3.28 -5.43 -11.97
C TRP A 197 -2.81 -5.16 -13.41
N ARG A 198 -3.72 -5.21 -14.38
CA ARG A 198 -3.47 -4.80 -15.77
C ARG A 198 -3.68 -3.31 -15.97
N ASP A 199 -4.51 -2.69 -15.14
CA ASP A 199 -4.94 -1.30 -15.28
C ASP A 199 -4.04 -0.34 -14.51
N VAL A 200 -3.52 -0.74 -13.35
CA VAL A 200 -2.60 0.06 -12.53
C VAL A 200 -1.28 -0.68 -12.32
N GLN A 201 -0.18 -0.03 -12.71
CA GLN A 201 1.18 -0.54 -12.55
C GLN A 201 1.94 0.31 -11.54
N ILE A 202 2.57 -0.36 -10.58
CA ILE A 202 3.44 0.23 -9.57
C ILE A 202 4.81 -0.42 -9.68
N HIS A 203 5.87 0.36 -9.57
CA HIS A 203 7.25 -0.09 -9.60
C HIS A 203 7.95 0.25 -8.29
N ASP A 204 8.70 -0.71 -7.76
CA ASP A 204 9.62 -0.52 -6.67
C ASP A 204 11.03 -0.29 -7.24
N VAL A 205 11.57 0.91 -7.04
CA VAL A 205 12.84 1.32 -7.69
C VAL A 205 14.07 0.66 -7.07
N GLU A 206 14.02 0.24 -5.81
CA GLU A 206 15.15 -0.47 -5.17
C GLU A 206 15.13 -1.97 -5.48
N LEU A 207 13.97 -2.56 -5.55
CA LEU A 207 13.83 -3.99 -5.79
C LEU A 207 13.84 -4.37 -7.29
N GLY A 208 13.76 -3.41 -8.18
CA GLY A 208 13.80 -3.62 -9.64
C GLY A 208 15.07 -4.31 -10.16
N GLY A 209 16.13 -4.41 -9.34
CA GLY A 209 17.37 -5.13 -9.64
C GLY A 209 17.54 -6.45 -8.91
N MET A 210 16.63 -6.84 -8.02
CA MET A 210 16.71 -8.11 -7.32
C MET A 210 16.17 -9.26 -8.20
N GLU A 211 17.02 -10.23 -8.50
CA GLU A 211 16.58 -11.51 -9.04
C GLU A 211 15.70 -12.24 -8.02
N PHE A 212 14.40 -12.24 -8.24
CA PHE A 212 13.45 -12.98 -7.43
C PHE A 212 13.70 -14.49 -7.57
N GLY A 213 14.22 -15.10 -6.59
CA GLY A 213 14.49 -16.54 -6.58
C GLY A 213 15.54 -16.95 -5.55
N LYS A 214 16.27 -16.00 -5.03
CA LYS A 214 17.30 -16.23 -4.02
C LYS A 214 16.89 -15.86 -2.60
N ASP A 215 15.75 -15.17 -2.42
CA ASP A 215 15.28 -14.80 -1.09
C ASP A 215 14.43 -15.93 -0.48
N ILE A 216 15.10 -16.85 0.16
CA ILE A 216 14.51 -17.93 0.95
C ILE A 216 13.74 -17.36 2.15
N THR A 217 14.12 -16.18 2.64
CA THR A 217 13.53 -15.54 3.82
C THR A 217 12.06 -15.15 3.63
N ALA A 218 11.67 -14.65 2.48
CA ALA A 218 10.27 -14.28 2.22
C ALA A 218 9.34 -15.50 2.24
N ARG A 219 9.80 -16.66 1.73
CA ARG A 219 9.04 -17.92 1.77
C ARG A 219 8.93 -18.47 3.19
N GLU A 220 9.98 -18.37 3.98
CA GLU A 220 9.98 -18.83 5.37
C GLU A 220 9.08 -17.95 6.25
N HIS A 221 9.09 -16.63 6.06
CA HIS A 221 8.21 -15.71 6.77
C HIS A 221 6.74 -15.94 6.42
N PHE A 222 6.42 -16.13 5.16
CA PHE A 222 5.06 -16.48 4.74
C PHE A 222 4.60 -17.80 5.35
N ALA A 223 5.44 -18.84 5.33
CA ALA A 223 5.13 -20.13 5.92
C ALA A 223 4.96 -20.08 7.45
N ARG A 224 5.63 -19.16 8.15
CA ARG A 224 5.43 -18.92 9.57
C ARG A 224 4.11 -18.23 9.87
N ASN A 225 3.74 -17.23 9.07
CA ASN A 225 2.47 -16.50 9.22
C ASN A 225 1.24 -17.38 8.94
N LEU A 226 1.38 -18.41 8.09
CA LEU A 226 0.30 -19.38 7.85
C LEU A 226 0.11 -20.41 8.98
N ARG A 227 0.99 -20.43 9.98
CA ARG A 227 0.93 -21.36 11.13
C ARG A 227 0.29 -20.75 12.39
N ILE A 228 -0.13 -19.50 12.31
CA ILE A 228 -0.92 -18.81 13.33
C ILE A 228 -2.40 -19.05 13.04
#